data_793d308d57ad69566556867965b8ca3d
#
_entry.id   793d308d57ad69566556867965b8ca3d
#
_cell.length_a   1.000
_cell.length_b   1.000
_cell.length_c   1.000
_cell.angle_alpha   90.00
_cell.angle_beta   90.00
_cell.angle_gamma   90.00
#
_symmetry.space_group_name_H-M   'P 1'
#
loop_
_entity.id
_entity.type
_entity.pdbx_description
1 polymer ?
#
loop_
_entity_poly.entity_id
_entity_poly.type
_entity_poly.pdbx_seq_one_letter_code
_entity_poly.pdbx_strand_id
1 'polypeptide(L)'
;LKALRERTVTRLESGAMLLTRDDKELPVEHSGAPIVGYDGTLAGAVLVFRDVTERRRTAQRQTMLVGELNHRVKNALAIVQSLVQASLRQASNQSAQAMAQTLAERLQALHRAHDLLLESQWSGASLKAMVDRELQPYQRDDGPKITVKGPDVLLPPQCTSILAMTLHELATNAVKYGALSQNAGELNVSWKTARGNRLLLTWEERGVPSVPKKRGRTGFGSQLIDKGIRHNLGGETKMEFRPTGLYAELNVPLTPSNEPRTKSEVAEAPAA
;
A
#
# COMPACT_ATOMS: atom_id res chain seq x y z
N LEU A 1 -10.67 32.39 -25.67
CA LEU A 1 -9.91 33.63 -25.75
C LEU A 1 -8.40 33.44 -25.45
N LYS A 2 -7.98 32.49 -24.61
CA LYS A 2 -6.57 32.21 -24.29
C LYS A 2 -5.79 31.74 -25.52
N ALA A 3 -6.35 30.83 -26.31
CA ALA A 3 -5.75 30.31 -27.56
C ALA A 3 -5.47 31.42 -28.59
N LEU A 4 -6.35 32.39 -28.69
CA LEU A 4 -6.16 33.56 -29.58
C LEU A 4 -5.07 34.47 -29.09
N ARG A 5 -5.00 34.72 -27.77
CA ARG A 5 -4.03 35.61 -27.18
C ARG A 5 -2.61 35.03 -27.19
N GLU A 6 -2.49 33.76 -26.91
CA GLU A 6 -1.19 33.04 -26.81
C GLU A 6 -0.76 32.42 -28.13
N ARG A 7 -1.59 32.46 -29.17
CA ARG A 7 -1.39 31.80 -30.48
C ARG A 7 -0.98 30.33 -30.41
N THR A 8 -1.46 29.64 -29.38
CA THR A 8 -1.13 28.22 -29.15
C THR A 8 -2.41 27.40 -28.98
N VAL A 9 -2.29 26.10 -29.20
CA VAL A 9 -3.37 25.16 -28.89
C VAL A 9 -3.55 25.10 -27.39
N THR A 10 -4.72 25.49 -26.91
CA THR A 10 -5.06 25.40 -25.50
C THR A 10 -6.07 24.27 -25.29
N ARG A 11 -5.75 23.35 -24.38
CA ARG A 11 -6.75 22.47 -23.75
C ARG A 11 -7.18 23.16 -22.47
N LEU A 12 -8.47 23.35 -22.29
CA LEU A 12 -8.98 23.88 -21.05
C LEU A 12 -9.36 22.74 -20.10
N GLU A 13 -9.22 23.02 -18.80
CA GLU A 13 -9.30 22.06 -17.71
C GLU A 13 -10.57 21.20 -17.75
N SER A 14 -10.45 19.93 -17.33
CA SER A 14 -11.55 19.00 -17.14
C SER A 14 -12.56 19.56 -16.13
N GLY A 15 -13.77 19.89 -16.60
CA GLY A 15 -14.84 20.38 -15.73
C GLY A 15 -15.81 21.36 -16.40
N ALA A 16 -15.56 21.70 -17.65
CA ALA A 16 -16.45 22.60 -18.39
C ALA A 16 -17.81 21.96 -18.63
N MET A 17 -18.85 22.76 -18.45
CA MET A 17 -20.23 22.41 -18.75
C MET A 17 -20.70 23.30 -19.91
N LEU A 18 -21.27 22.67 -20.93
CA LEU A 18 -21.95 23.36 -22.01
C LEU A 18 -23.43 23.44 -21.67
N LEU A 19 -23.98 24.64 -21.65
CA LEU A 19 -25.40 24.84 -21.49
C LEU A 19 -26.06 24.68 -22.86
N THR A 20 -26.97 23.71 -23.01
CA THR A 20 -27.72 23.50 -24.25
C THR A 20 -28.87 24.50 -24.37
N ARG A 21 -29.50 24.59 -25.54
CA ARG A 21 -30.61 25.49 -25.77
C ARG A 21 -31.83 25.20 -24.89
N ASP A 22 -31.93 23.96 -24.36
CA ASP A 22 -33.00 23.51 -23.48
C ASP A 22 -32.58 23.55 -22.01
N ASP A 23 -31.65 24.44 -21.64
CA ASP A 23 -31.09 24.61 -20.28
C ASP A 23 -30.51 23.34 -19.64
N LYS A 24 -30.06 22.36 -20.45
CA LYS A 24 -29.40 21.17 -19.95
C LYS A 24 -27.89 21.38 -19.91
N GLU A 25 -27.29 21.02 -18.79
CA GLU A 25 -25.84 21.02 -18.62
C GLU A 25 -25.22 19.75 -19.21
N LEU A 26 -24.34 19.91 -20.20
CA LEU A 26 -23.60 18.83 -20.84
C LEU A 26 -22.12 18.93 -20.48
N PRO A 27 -21.53 17.92 -19.83
CA PRO A 27 -20.10 17.94 -19.54
C PRO A 27 -19.30 17.75 -20.82
N VAL A 28 -18.42 18.69 -21.11
CA VAL A 28 -17.61 18.66 -22.33
C VAL A 28 -16.13 18.84 -22.04
N GLU A 29 -15.30 18.11 -22.78
CA GLU A 29 -13.90 18.48 -22.99
C GLU A 29 -13.82 19.41 -24.19
N HIS A 30 -13.08 20.50 -24.09
CA HIS A 30 -12.91 21.41 -25.19
C HIS A 30 -11.46 21.81 -25.41
N SER A 31 -11.11 22.01 -26.67
CA SER A 31 -9.81 22.53 -27.10
C SER A 31 -10.00 23.64 -28.12
N GLY A 32 -9.13 24.64 -28.08
CA GLY A 32 -9.14 25.75 -29.02
C GLY A 32 -7.78 25.87 -29.71
N ALA A 33 -7.80 26.09 -31.02
CA ALA A 33 -6.61 26.35 -31.82
C ALA A 33 -6.79 27.63 -32.64
N PRO A 34 -5.77 28.50 -32.75
CA PRO A 34 -5.81 29.66 -33.65
C PRO A 34 -5.66 29.19 -35.12
N ILE A 35 -6.37 29.84 -36.01
CA ILE A 35 -6.15 29.74 -37.47
C ILE A 35 -5.26 30.90 -37.88
N VAL A 36 -4.07 30.60 -38.35
CA VAL A 36 -3.09 31.62 -38.74
C VAL A 36 -2.91 31.56 -40.25
N GLY A 37 -3.06 32.66 -40.95
CA GLY A 37 -2.84 32.79 -42.39
C GLY A 37 -1.36 32.64 -42.77
N TYR A 38 -1.07 32.46 -44.05
CA TYR A 38 0.29 32.39 -44.59
C TYR A 38 1.16 33.60 -44.32
N ASP A 39 0.53 34.77 -44.09
CA ASP A 39 1.13 36.02 -43.77
C ASP A 39 1.34 36.25 -42.26
N GLY A 40 1.05 35.24 -41.43
CA GLY A 40 1.13 35.30 -39.98
C GLY A 40 -0.03 36.04 -39.30
N THR A 41 -1.03 36.49 -40.05
CA THR A 41 -2.24 37.13 -39.51
C THR A 41 -3.16 36.12 -38.88
N LEU A 42 -3.82 36.49 -37.80
CA LEU A 42 -4.81 35.66 -37.11
C LEU A 42 -6.12 35.71 -37.91
N ALA A 43 -6.46 34.63 -38.63
CA ALA A 43 -7.67 34.53 -39.46
C ALA A 43 -8.91 34.08 -38.66
N GLY A 44 -8.71 33.42 -37.52
CA GLY A 44 -9.81 32.91 -36.71
C GLY A 44 -9.36 31.93 -35.61
N ALA A 45 -10.32 31.17 -35.10
CA ALA A 45 -10.05 30.06 -34.18
C ALA A 45 -10.99 28.88 -34.45
N VAL A 46 -10.49 27.69 -34.24
CA VAL A 46 -11.28 26.45 -34.17
C VAL A 46 -11.49 26.06 -32.74
N LEU A 47 -12.73 25.78 -32.37
CA LEU A 47 -13.11 25.22 -31.06
C LEU A 47 -13.66 23.80 -31.30
N VAL A 48 -13.11 22.84 -30.61
CA VAL A 48 -13.55 21.43 -30.63
C VAL A 48 -14.14 21.10 -29.30
N PHE A 49 -15.37 20.62 -29.29
CA PHE A 49 -16.07 20.13 -28.09
C PHE A 49 -16.27 18.63 -28.20
N ARG A 50 -16.02 17.94 -27.14
CA ARG A 50 -16.28 16.51 -27.02
C ARG A 50 -17.19 16.26 -25.83
N ASP A 51 -18.35 15.68 -26.06
CA ASP A 51 -19.23 15.18 -25.01
C ASP A 51 -18.54 14.06 -24.25
N VAL A 52 -18.42 14.21 -22.94
CA VAL A 52 -17.81 13.24 -22.04
C VAL A 52 -18.80 12.63 -21.04
N THR A 53 -20.10 12.80 -21.30
CA THR A 53 -21.17 12.35 -20.40
C THR A 53 -21.08 10.85 -20.12
N GLU A 54 -20.95 10.02 -21.15
CA GLU A 54 -20.86 8.57 -20.98
C GLU A 54 -19.58 8.15 -20.23
N ARG A 55 -18.45 8.78 -20.58
CA ARG A 55 -17.17 8.53 -19.93
C ARG A 55 -17.23 8.86 -18.44
N ARG A 56 -17.83 10.01 -18.06
CA ARG A 56 -18.02 10.40 -16.67
C ARG A 56 -18.99 9.46 -15.94
N ARG A 57 -20.10 9.09 -16.55
CA ARG A 57 -21.06 8.14 -15.96
C ARG A 57 -20.42 6.78 -15.71
N THR A 58 -19.63 6.29 -16.65
CA THR A 58 -18.93 5.01 -16.51
C THR A 58 -17.91 5.07 -15.37
N ALA A 59 -17.10 6.14 -15.32
CA ALA A 59 -16.14 6.34 -14.24
C ALA A 59 -16.82 6.45 -12.87
N GLN A 60 -17.92 7.20 -12.75
CA GLN A 60 -18.70 7.32 -11.52
C GLN A 60 -19.29 5.97 -11.09
N ARG A 61 -19.85 5.20 -12.05
CA ARG A 61 -20.39 3.87 -11.77
C ARG A 61 -19.30 2.91 -11.28
N GLN A 62 -18.12 2.95 -11.90
CA GLN A 62 -16.96 2.15 -11.46
C GLN A 62 -16.54 2.54 -10.03
N THR A 63 -16.45 3.82 -9.72
CA THR A 63 -16.11 4.29 -8.37
C THR A 63 -17.15 3.84 -7.35
N MET A 64 -18.44 3.91 -7.69
CA MET A 64 -19.52 3.45 -6.81
C MET A 64 -19.44 1.93 -6.56
N LEU A 65 -19.22 1.12 -7.60
CA LEU A 65 -19.10 -0.34 -7.49
C LEU A 65 -17.89 -0.74 -6.65
N VAL A 66 -16.75 -0.07 -6.84
CA VAL A 66 -15.57 -0.27 -6.01
C VAL A 66 -15.88 0.07 -4.54
N GLY A 67 -16.58 1.17 -4.28
CA GLY A 67 -17.03 1.54 -2.94
C GLY A 67 -17.91 0.47 -2.29
N GLU A 68 -18.90 -0.08 -3.03
CA GLU A 68 -19.77 -1.14 -2.52
C GLU A 68 -19.00 -2.45 -2.25
N LEU A 69 -18.13 -2.86 -3.16
CA LEU A 69 -17.26 -4.02 -2.97
C LEU A 69 -16.43 -3.90 -1.68
N ASN A 70 -15.91 -2.72 -1.42
CA ASN A 70 -15.10 -2.44 -0.25
C ASN A 70 -15.90 -2.52 1.05
N HIS A 71 -17.12 -1.98 1.06
CA HIS A 71 -18.04 -2.16 2.18
C HIS A 71 -18.30 -3.64 2.46
N ARG A 72 -18.49 -4.46 1.42
CA ARG A 72 -18.70 -5.90 1.57
C ARG A 72 -17.47 -6.61 2.11
N VAL A 73 -16.25 -6.28 1.63
CA VAL A 73 -14.98 -6.83 2.14
C VAL A 73 -14.80 -6.46 3.61
N LYS A 74 -15.05 -5.20 3.98
CA LYS A 74 -14.98 -4.72 5.37
C LYS A 74 -15.93 -5.49 6.29
N ASN A 75 -17.15 -5.71 5.85
CA ASN A 75 -18.15 -6.49 6.58
C ASN A 75 -17.72 -7.97 6.72
N ALA A 76 -17.18 -8.57 5.66
CA ALA A 76 -16.67 -9.95 5.71
C ALA A 76 -15.51 -10.09 6.70
N LEU A 77 -14.56 -9.15 6.69
CA LEU A 77 -13.46 -9.11 7.66
C LEU A 77 -13.97 -8.97 9.09
N ALA A 78 -14.96 -8.11 9.34
CA ALA A 78 -15.59 -7.96 10.66
C ALA A 78 -16.26 -9.25 11.15
N ILE A 79 -16.93 -9.99 10.26
CA ILE A 79 -17.52 -11.30 10.57
C ILE A 79 -16.42 -12.30 10.92
N VAL A 80 -15.35 -12.38 10.13
CA VAL A 80 -14.22 -13.28 10.41
C VAL A 80 -13.57 -12.94 11.74
N GLN A 81 -13.38 -11.64 12.06
CA GLN A 81 -12.88 -11.21 13.36
C GLN A 81 -13.78 -11.65 14.50
N SER A 82 -15.10 -11.51 14.37
CA SER A 82 -16.05 -11.94 15.40
C SER A 82 -16.06 -13.45 15.63
N LEU A 83 -15.91 -14.25 14.55
CA LEU A 83 -15.80 -15.70 14.63
C LEU A 83 -14.51 -16.13 15.33
N VAL A 84 -13.37 -15.47 15.01
CA VAL A 84 -12.09 -15.73 15.67
C VAL A 84 -12.19 -15.40 17.16
N GLN A 85 -12.78 -14.27 17.53
CA GLN A 85 -12.98 -13.89 18.92
C GLN A 85 -13.93 -14.84 19.68
N ALA A 86 -14.97 -15.34 19.01
CA ALA A 86 -15.86 -16.36 19.58
C ALA A 86 -15.12 -17.68 19.82
N SER A 87 -14.30 -18.11 18.86
CA SER A 87 -13.48 -19.31 18.98
C SER A 87 -12.43 -19.20 20.10
N LEU A 88 -11.84 -18.01 20.28
CA LEU A 88 -10.95 -17.69 21.41
C LEU A 88 -11.63 -17.94 22.77
N ARG A 89 -12.87 -17.47 22.93
CA ARG A 89 -13.61 -17.63 24.19
C ARG A 89 -13.96 -19.10 24.52
N GLN A 90 -14.06 -19.93 23.48
CA GLN A 90 -14.37 -21.36 23.64
C GLN A 90 -13.14 -22.26 23.73
N ALA A 91 -11.94 -21.74 23.38
CA ALA A 91 -10.73 -22.50 23.39
C ALA A 91 -10.29 -22.82 24.83
N SER A 92 -10.31 -24.09 25.19
CA SER A 92 -9.88 -24.61 26.51
C SER A 92 -8.35 -24.85 26.61
N ASN A 93 -7.62 -24.73 25.51
CA ASN A 93 -6.18 -24.99 25.42
C ASN A 93 -5.43 -23.67 25.19
N GLN A 94 -4.41 -23.37 26.03
CA GLN A 94 -3.57 -22.19 25.92
C GLN A 94 -2.92 -22.02 24.52
N SER A 95 -2.54 -23.12 23.86
CA SER A 95 -1.96 -23.07 22.53
C SER A 95 -2.97 -22.60 21.47
N ALA A 96 -4.21 -23.07 21.57
CA ALA A 96 -5.29 -22.65 20.68
C ALA A 96 -5.67 -21.19 20.90
N GLN A 97 -5.69 -20.74 22.16
CA GLN A 97 -5.95 -19.33 22.50
C GLN A 97 -4.86 -18.40 21.94
N ALA A 98 -3.58 -18.74 22.10
CA ALA A 98 -2.47 -17.96 21.57
C ALA A 98 -2.50 -17.90 20.02
N MET A 99 -2.86 -18.98 19.35
CA MET A 99 -2.98 -19.03 17.90
C MET A 99 -4.14 -18.16 17.39
N ALA A 100 -5.29 -18.24 18.03
CA ALA A 100 -6.45 -17.45 17.65
C ALA A 100 -6.26 -15.96 17.97
N GLN A 101 -5.57 -15.61 19.06
CA GLN A 101 -5.18 -14.22 19.36
C GLN A 101 -4.27 -13.66 18.26
N THR A 102 -3.26 -14.41 17.84
CA THR A 102 -2.36 -14.01 16.75
C THR A 102 -3.14 -13.80 15.44
N LEU A 103 -4.14 -14.64 15.15
CA LEU A 103 -4.99 -14.49 13.97
C LEU A 103 -5.86 -13.23 14.05
N ALA A 104 -6.43 -12.94 15.23
CA ALA A 104 -7.21 -11.72 15.45
C ALA A 104 -6.38 -10.45 15.24
N GLU A 105 -5.15 -10.41 15.76
CA GLU A 105 -4.21 -9.31 15.60
C GLU A 105 -3.87 -9.05 14.12
N ARG A 106 -3.64 -10.11 13.33
CA ARG A 106 -3.40 -10.04 11.88
C ARG A 106 -4.60 -9.51 11.10
N LEU A 107 -5.79 -9.98 11.44
CA LEU A 107 -7.03 -9.48 10.83
C LEU A 107 -7.23 -7.99 11.13
N GLN A 108 -6.89 -7.53 12.33
CA GLN A 108 -6.91 -6.10 12.66
C GLN A 108 -5.89 -5.30 11.85
N ALA A 109 -4.67 -5.81 11.66
CA ALA A 109 -3.66 -5.15 10.81
C ALA A 109 -4.16 -5.01 9.36
N LEU A 110 -4.76 -6.07 8.82
CA LEU A 110 -5.37 -6.05 7.49
C LEU A 110 -6.54 -5.06 7.40
N HIS A 111 -7.37 -4.97 8.44
CA HIS A 111 -8.47 -4.02 8.51
C HIS A 111 -7.96 -2.57 8.49
N ARG A 112 -6.94 -2.24 9.30
CA ARG A 112 -6.31 -0.91 9.32
C ARG A 112 -5.71 -0.54 7.95
N ALA A 113 -5.07 -1.49 7.26
CA ALA A 113 -4.55 -1.28 5.90
C ALA A 113 -5.67 -0.96 4.90
N HIS A 114 -6.78 -1.65 5.04
CA HIS A 114 -7.96 -1.44 4.20
C HIS A 114 -8.60 -0.05 4.44
N ASP A 115 -8.64 0.42 5.70
CA ASP A 115 -9.12 1.77 6.03
C ASP A 115 -8.26 2.86 5.38
N LEU A 116 -6.93 2.72 5.38
CA LEU A 116 -6.02 3.64 4.68
C LEU A 116 -6.30 3.71 3.17
N LEU A 117 -6.61 2.58 2.54
CA LEU A 117 -6.98 2.53 1.12
C LEU A 117 -8.33 3.19 0.85
N LEU A 118 -9.29 3.05 1.76
CA LEU A 118 -10.60 3.71 1.65
C LEU A 118 -10.46 5.24 1.79
N GLU A 119 -9.70 5.73 2.78
CA GLU A 119 -9.44 7.14 2.99
C GLU A 119 -8.84 7.81 1.74
N SER A 120 -8.02 7.09 1.00
CA SER A 120 -7.36 7.55 -0.23
C SER A 120 -8.15 7.28 -1.51
N GLN A 121 -9.38 6.80 -1.42
CA GLN A 121 -10.18 6.38 -2.59
C GLN A 121 -9.43 5.38 -3.50
N TRP A 122 -8.67 4.46 -2.90
CA TRP A 122 -7.86 3.46 -3.60
C TRP A 122 -6.74 4.01 -4.48
N SER A 123 -6.38 5.25 -4.31
CA SER A 123 -5.21 5.83 -4.99
C SER A 123 -3.89 5.30 -4.42
N GLY A 124 -3.93 4.69 -3.23
CA GLY A 124 -2.79 4.13 -2.52
C GLY A 124 -2.78 4.53 -1.04
N ALA A 125 -1.87 3.98 -0.26
CA ALA A 125 -1.71 4.31 1.17
C ALA A 125 -0.35 4.94 1.44
N SER A 126 -0.29 5.97 2.30
CA SER A 126 0.98 6.53 2.76
C SER A 126 1.74 5.51 3.61
N LEU A 127 2.95 5.16 3.18
CA LEU A 127 3.84 4.27 3.94
C LEU A 127 4.14 4.86 5.32
N LYS A 128 4.36 6.18 5.37
CA LYS A 128 4.63 6.87 6.64
C LYS A 128 3.46 6.74 7.60
N ALA A 129 2.24 7.00 7.16
CA ALA A 129 1.04 6.86 7.99
C ALA A 129 0.83 5.41 8.47
N MET A 130 1.16 4.42 7.63
CA MET A 130 1.08 3.00 7.98
C MET A 130 2.08 2.63 9.08
N VAL A 131 3.34 3.05 8.95
CA VAL A 131 4.40 2.80 9.95
C VAL A 131 4.06 3.52 11.26
N ASP A 132 3.66 4.78 11.19
CA ASP A 132 3.31 5.58 12.38
C ASP A 132 2.13 4.95 13.13
N ARG A 133 1.05 4.53 12.45
CA ARG A 133 -0.11 3.86 13.07
C ARG A 133 0.26 2.53 13.72
N GLU A 134 1.17 1.76 13.11
CA GLU A 134 1.60 0.47 13.67
C GLU A 134 2.49 0.64 14.91
N LEU A 135 3.33 1.66 14.94
CA LEU A 135 4.29 1.88 16.03
C LEU A 135 3.76 2.78 17.15
N GLN A 136 2.69 3.55 16.91
CA GLN A 136 2.09 4.47 17.89
C GLN A 136 1.82 3.82 19.28
N PRO A 137 1.28 2.58 19.38
CA PRO A 137 1.01 1.96 20.69
C PRO A 137 2.24 1.71 21.54
N TYR A 138 3.42 1.69 20.92
CA TYR A 138 4.70 1.36 21.58
C TYR A 138 5.55 2.60 21.90
N GLN A 139 5.14 3.79 21.43
CA GLN A 139 5.80 5.05 21.77
C GLN A 139 5.41 5.47 23.19
N ARG A 140 6.38 5.48 24.09
CA ARG A 140 6.22 5.89 25.49
C ARG A 140 7.41 6.74 25.90
N ASP A 141 7.22 7.70 26.80
CA ASP A 141 8.28 8.61 27.24
C ASP A 141 9.44 7.85 27.94
N ASP A 142 9.10 6.83 28.75
CA ASP A 142 10.06 5.98 29.45
C ASP A 142 10.28 4.62 28.76
N GLY A 143 9.92 4.50 27.49
CA GLY A 143 9.96 3.25 26.72
C GLY A 143 11.12 3.17 25.75
N PRO A 144 11.10 2.16 24.87
CA PRO A 144 12.10 1.99 23.83
C PRO A 144 12.12 3.19 22.86
N LYS A 145 13.32 3.53 22.41
CA LYS A 145 13.51 4.63 21.46
C LYS A 145 13.10 4.18 20.06
N ILE A 146 12.06 4.79 19.51
CA ILE A 146 11.59 4.50 18.15
C ILE A 146 11.94 5.67 17.22
N THR A 147 12.65 5.38 16.13
CA THR A 147 13.01 6.36 15.10
C THR A 147 12.44 5.92 13.77
N VAL A 148 11.64 6.80 13.13
CA VAL A 148 11.03 6.56 11.82
C VAL A 148 11.52 7.62 10.84
N LYS A 149 12.15 7.23 9.74
CA LYS A 149 12.72 8.13 8.73
C LYS A 149 12.50 7.63 7.32
N GLY A 150 12.01 8.48 6.44
CA GLY A 150 11.85 8.21 5.01
C GLY A 150 11.05 9.29 4.30
N PRO A 151 11.13 9.35 2.97
CA PRO A 151 10.30 10.24 2.17
C PRO A 151 8.83 9.82 2.25
N ASP A 152 7.92 10.70 1.88
CA ASP A 152 6.52 10.31 1.69
C ASP A 152 6.41 9.43 0.44
N VAL A 153 5.91 8.21 0.61
CA VAL A 153 5.74 7.19 -0.45
C VAL A 153 4.31 6.71 -0.43
N LEU A 154 3.62 6.90 -1.55
CA LEU A 154 2.30 6.33 -1.76
C LEU A 154 2.43 4.89 -2.26
N LEU A 155 1.98 3.94 -1.45
CA LEU A 155 2.01 2.52 -1.77
C LEU A 155 0.83 2.16 -2.66
N PRO A 156 1.03 1.43 -3.77
CA PRO A 156 -0.07 0.86 -4.52
C PRO A 156 -0.96 -0.05 -3.66
N PRO A 157 -2.27 -0.18 -3.95
CA PRO A 157 -3.19 -0.97 -3.14
C PRO A 157 -2.74 -2.41 -2.89
N GLN A 158 -2.15 -3.06 -3.88
CA GLN A 158 -1.62 -4.42 -3.76
C GLN A 158 -0.44 -4.55 -2.79
N CYS A 159 0.40 -3.50 -2.66
CA CYS A 159 1.51 -3.47 -1.73
C CYS A 159 1.05 -3.19 -0.30
N THR A 160 -0.02 -2.40 -0.15
CA THR A 160 -0.51 -1.89 1.13
C THR A 160 -0.83 -3.00 2.11
N SER A 161 -1.66 -3.97 1.73
CA SER A 161 -2.08 -5.07 2.62
C SER A 161 -0.90 -5.96 3.05
N ILE A 162 0.00 -6.26 2.12
CA ILE A 162 1.15 -7.14 2.38
C ILE A 162 2.17 -6.43 3.28
N LEU A 163 2.46 -5.16 3.02
CA LEU A 163 3.37 -4.37 3.85
C LEU A 163 2.79 -4.10 5.24
N ALA A 164 1.48 -3.86 5.36
CA ALA A 164 0.82 -3.72 6.65
C ALA A 164 0.96 -4.98 7.51
N MET A 165 0.69 -6.15 6.93
CA MET A 165 0.89 -7.43 7.63
C MET A 165 2.37 -7.67 7.97
N THR A 166 3.28 -7.31 7.09
CA THR A 166 4.73 -7.43 7.31
C THR A 166 5.19 -6.54 8.47
N LEU A 167 4.78 -5.27 8.48
CA LEU A 167 5.09 -4.34 9.57
C LEU A 167 4.50 -4.80 10.90
N HIS A 168 3.27 -5.32 10.89
CA HIS A 168 2.63 -5.89 12.08
C HIS A 168 3.41 -7.09 12.64
N GLU A 169 3.84 -8.02 11.79
CA GLU A 169 4.65 -9.17 12.21
C GLU A 169 6.02 -8.73 12.78
N LEU A 170 6.66 -7.72 12.16
CA LEU A 170 7.91 -7.17 12.67
C LEU A 170 7.69 -6.47 14.02
N ALA A 171 6.66 -5.64 14.16
CA ALA A 171 6.33 -4.94 15.41
C ALA A 171 5.99 -5.91 16.56
N THR A 172 5.13 -6.90 16.28
CA THR A 172 4.77 -7.92 17.29
C THR A 172 5.96 -8.78 17.70
N ASN A 173 6.86 -9.12 16.77
CA ASN A 173 8.11 -9.82 17.09
C ASN A 173 9.05 -8.94 17.95
N ALA A 174 9.15 -7.65 17.63
CA ALA A 174 9.95 -6.70 18.41
C ALA A 174 9.43 -6.55 19.85
N VAL A 175 8.10 -6.56 20.04
CA VAL A 175 7.45 -6.54 21.37
C VAL A 175 7.67 -7.85 22.11
N LYS A 176 7.55 -8.99 21.46
CA LYS A 176 7.63 -10.30 22.12
C LYS A 176 9.07 -10.72 22.41
N TYR A 177 10.00 -10.36 21.53
CA TYR A 177 11.34 -10.94 21.52
C TYR A 177 12.47 -9.95 21.20
N GLY A 178 12.13 -8.73 20.81
CA GLY A 178 13.05 -7.76 20.24
C GLY A 178 13.17 -6.48 21.06
N ALA A 179 13.56 -5.41 20.39
CA ALA A 179 13.88 -4.11 20.99
C ALA A 179 12.71 -3.48 21.75
N LEU A 180 11.47 -3.69 21.31
CA LEU A 180 10.28 -3.11 21.95
C LEU A 180 9.89 -3.83 23.26
N SER A 181 10.53 -4.95 23.58
CA SER A 181 10.37 -5.64 24.88
C SER A 181 11.22 -5.05 25.99
N GLN A 182 12.15 -4.14 25.68
CA GLN A 182 13.14 -3.58 26.61
C GLN A 182 13.01 -2.06 26.66
N ASN A 183 13.03 -1.46 27.85
CA ASN A 183 12.98 0.00 28.00
C ASN A 183 14.17 0.71 27.34
N ALA A 184 15.36 0.09 27.38
CA ALA A 184 16.57 0.60 26.72
C ALA A 184 16.73 0.13 25.27
N GLY A 185 15.72 -0.49 24.68
CA GLY A 185 15.73 -0.96 23.31
C GLY A 185 15.63 0.20 22.32
N GLU A 186 16.21 0.01 21.13
CA GLU A 186 16.13 0.98 20.04
C GLU A 186 15.58 0.30 18.78
N LEU A 187 14.57 0.92 18.17
CA LEU A 187 14.01 0.52 16.88
C LEU A 187 14.21 1.64 15.87
N ASN A 188 14.89 1.34 14.77
CA ASN A 188 15.05 2.24 13.64
C ASN A 188 14.33 1.68 12.43
N VAL A 189 13.32 2.40 11.94
CA VAL A 189 12.63 2.10 10.70
C VAL A 189 12.93 3.19 9.69
N SER A 190 13.53 2.82 8.56
CA SER A 190 13.85 3.79 7.52
C SER A 190 13.56 3.23 6.14
N TRP A 191 13.27 4.12 5.19
CA TRP A 191 13.07 3.72 3.81
C TRP A 191 13.51 4.78 2.82
N LYS A 192 13.74 4.33 1.60
CA LYS A 192 14.03 5.18 0.43
C LYS A 192 13.44 4.55 -0.82
N THR A 193 13.23 5.38 -1.84
CA THR A 193 12.92 4.91 -3.19
C THR A 193 14.23 4.69 -3.97
N ALA A 194 14.32 3.59 -4.70
CA ALA A 194 15.45 3.21 -5.51
C ALA A 194 15.09 3.24 -7.01
N ARG A 195 16.10 3.12 -7.88
CA ARG A 195 15.89 3.04 -9.34
C ARG A 195 14.90 1.91 -9.68
N GLY A 196 14.08 2.11 -10.72
CA GLY A 196 13.05 1.14 -11.12
C GLY A 196 11.80 1.17 -10.24
N ASN A 197 11.49 2.30 -9.59
CA ASN A 197 10.32 2.48 -8.73
C ASN A 197 10.20 1.39 -7.64
N ARG A 198 11.28 1.16 -6.92
CA ARG A 198 11.37 0.18 -5.83
C ARG A 198 11.44 0.88 -4.49
N LEU A 199 10.78 0.32 -3.51
CA LEU A 199 10.88 0.68 -2.10
C LEU A 199 11.96 -0.19 -1.44
N LEU A 200 12.94 0.43 -0.82
CA LEU A 200 13.90 -0.22 0.07
C LEU A 200 13.58 0.20 1.51
N LEU A 201 13.00 -0.69 2.29
CA LEU A 201 12.66 -0.48 3.69
C LEU A 201 13.60 -1.28 4.57
N THR A 202 14.15 -0.62 5.59
CA THR A 202 15.05 -1.21 6.59
C THR A 202 14.40 -1.11 7.96
N TRP A 203 14.38 -2.24 8.67
CA TRP A 203 13.97 -2.39 10.07
C TRP A 203 15.17 -2.86 10.87
N GLU A 204 15.63 -2.07 11.82
CA GLU A 204 16.79 -2.39 12.65
C GLU A 204 16.47 -2.27 14.12
N GLU A 205 16.70 -3.35 14.85
CA GLU A 205 16.53 -3.45 16.30
C GLU A 205 17.89 -3.48 16.98
N ARG A 206 18.00 -2.78 18.12
CA ARG A 206 19.17 -2.76 18.96
C ARG A 206 18.80 -2.83 20.44
N GLY A 207 19.75 -3.18 21.31
CA GLY A 207 19.53 -3.24 22.76
C GLY A 207 18.81 -4.51 23.21
N VAL A 208 18.84 -5.58 22.40
CA VAL A 208 18.28 -6.88 22.77
C VAL A 208 19.34 -7.72 23.47
N PRO A 209 19.17 -8.09 24.76
CA PRO A 209 20.25 -8.67 25.56
C PRO A 209 20.69 -10.07 25.14
N SER A 210 19.89 -10.81 24.39
CA SER A 210 20.25 -12.15 23.90
C SER A 210 19.32 -12.56 22.76
N VAL A 211 19.85 -12.55 21.55
CA VAL A 211 19.17 -13.17 20.41
C VAL A 211 19.59 -14.63 20.34
N PRO A 212 18.70 -15.61 20.52
CA PRO A 212 19.06 -17.03 20.42
C PRO A 212 19.67 -17.31 19.04
N LYS A 213 20.91 -17.82 19.00
CA LYS A 213 21.66 -18.15 17.76
C LYS A 213 20.98 -19.20 16.87
N LYS A 214 20.01 -19.93 17.39
CA LYS A 214 19.20 -20.90 16.64
C LYS A 214 17.74 -20.79 17.08
N ARG A 215 16.90 -20.07 16.36
CA ARG A 215 15.49 -20.41 16.32
C ARG A 215 15.34 -21.63 15.41
N GLY A 216 15.13 -22.78 16.04
CA GLY A 216 14.63 -23.95 15.34
C GLY A 216 13.28 -23.58 14.69
N ARG A 217 13.12 -23.84 13.38
CA ARG A 217 11.99 -23.54 12.51
C ARG A 217 11.72 -22.02 12.39
N THR A 218 11.85 -21.50 11.18
CA THR A 218 11.33 -20.18 10.77
C THR A 218 9.87 -20.10 11.22
N GLY A 219 9.57 -19.21 12.17
CA GLY A 219 8.21 -19.03 12.69
C GLY A 219 7.25 -18.66 11.54
N PHE A 220 5.96 -18.90 11.75
CA PHE A 220 4.92 -18.61 10.74
C PHE A 220 4.99 -17.14 10.26
N GLY A 221 5.32 -16.18 11.15
CA GLY A 221 5.48 -14.77 10.80
C GLY A 221 6.60 -14.51 9.78
N SER A 222 7.78 -15.12 9.98
CA SER A 222 8.90 -14.99 9.02
C SER A 222 8.57 -15.60 7.65
N GLN A 223 7.82 -16.70 7.63
CA GLN A 223 7.33 -17.30 6.38
C GLN A 223 6.29 -16.41 5.70
N LEU A 224 5.41 -15.75 6.46
CA LEU A 224 4.43 -14.82 5.93
C LEU A 224 5.10 -13.62 5.25
N ILE A 225 6.11 -13.05 5.92
CA ILE A 225 6.91 -11.93 5.38
C ILE A 225 7.59 -12.36 4.08
N ASP A 226 8.33 -13.47 4.10
CA ASP A 226 9.09 -13.92 2.93
C ASP A 226 8.16 -14.27 1.75
N LYS A 227 7.12 -15.05 1.99
CA LYS A 227 6.13 -15.40 0.96
C LYS A 227 5.37 -14.18 0.45
N GLY A 228 4.91 -13.30 1.34
CA GLY A 228 4.19 -12.08 0.97
C GLY A 228 5.02 -11.19 0.06
N ILE A 229 6.25 -10.89 0.45
CA ILE A 229 7.12 -10.00 -0.32
C ILE A 229 7.60 -10.67 -1.62
N ARG A 230 8.10 -11.93 -1.57
CA ARG A 230 8.68 -12.59 -2.75
C ARG A 230 7.64 -13.06 -3.75
N HIS A 231 6.60 -13.78 -3.30
CA HIS A 231 5.65 -14.40 -4.22
C HIS A 231 4.56 -13.43 -4.68
N ASN A 232 4.04 -12.58 -3.79
CA ASN A 232 2.91 -11.72 -4.15
C ASN A 232 3.37 -10.37 -4.73
N LEU A 233 4.49 -9.82 -4.26
CA LEU A 233 4.99 -8.53 -4.73
C LEU A 233 6.20 -8.62 -5.67
N GLY A 234 6.81 -9.80 -5.84
CA GLY A 234 8.03 -9.95 -6.65
C GLY A 234 9.23 -9.20 -6.06
N GLY A 235 9.20 -9.00 -4.75
CA GLY A 235 10.26 -8.35 -4.00
C GLY A 235 11.30 -9.33 -3.45
N GLU A 236 12.17 -8.81 -2.61
CA GLU A 236 13.22 -9.55 -1.93
C GLU A 236 13.22 -9.22 -0.45
N THR A 237 13.55 -10.20 0.39
CA THR A 237 13.69 -10.01 1.84
C THR A 237 15.05 -10.50 2.29
N LYS A 238 15.69 -9.74 3.17
CA LYS A 238 16.89 -10.14 3.88
C LYS A 238 16.65 -9.95 5.37
N MET A 239 16.77 -11.02 6.15
CA MET A 239 16.58 -10.98 7.60
C MET A 239 17.83 -11.58 8.29
N GLU A 240 18.43 -10.80 9.16
CA GLU A 240 19.65 -11.16 9.89
C GLU A 240 19.44 -10.97 11.39
N PHE A 241 19.64 -12.02 12.17
CA PHE A 241 19.68 -11.93 13.62
C PHE A 241 21.12 -11.59 14.06
N ARG A 242 21.34 -10.31 14.34
CA ARG A 242 22.62 -9.78 14.80
C ARG A 242 22.73 -9.91 16.32
N PRO A 243 23.94 -9.85 16.90
CA PRO A 243 24.09 -9.88 18.37
C PRO A 243 23.33 -8.76 19.09
N THR A 244 23.08 -7.65 18.41
CA THR A 244 22.38 -6.47 18.93
C THR A 244 20.86 -6.50 18.77
N GLY A 245 20.32 -7.35 17.86
CA GLY A 245 18.89 -7.43 17.55
C GLY A 245 18.62 -7.88 16.09
N LEU A 246 17.39 -7.75 15.65
CA LEU A 246 16.97 -8.07 14.30
C LEU A 246 17.34 -6.94 13.31
N TYR A 247 17.90 -7.32 12.17
CA TYR A 247 17.98 -6.49 10.97
C TYR A 247 17.16 -7.12 9.86
N ALA A 248 16.21 -6.37 9.31
CA ALA A 248 15.43 -6.79 8.15
C ALA A 248 15.47 -5.72 7.06
N GLU A 249 15.67 -6.15 5.82
CA GLU A 249 15.64 -5.33 4.63
C GLU A 249 14.61 -5.89 3.66
N LEU A 250 13.69 -5.03 3.21
CA LEU A 250 12.61 -5.36 2.29
C LEU A 250 12.81 -4.53 1.03
N ASN A 251 12.96 -5.19 -0.10
CA ASN A 251 13.10 -4.55 -1.41
C ASN A 251 11.88 -4.87 -2.26
N VAL A 252 10.95 -3.91 -2.39
CA VAL A 252 9.61 -4.11 -2.94
C VAL A 252 9.42 -3.27 -4.19
N PRO A 253 9.03 -3.84 -5.35
CA PRO A 253 8.62 -3.07 -6.50
C PRO A 253 7.28 -2.38 -6.24
N LEU A 254 7.19 -1.07 -6.54
CA LEU A 254 5.97 -0.27 -6.41
C LEU A 254 5.14 -0.23 -7.70
N THR A 255 5.64 -0.79 -8.78
CA THR A 255 4.89 -1.00 -10.03
C THR A 255 4.31 -2.39 -10.06
N PRO A 256 3.03 -2.56 -10.49
CA PRO A 256 2.49 -3.90 -10.70
C PRO A 256 3.34 -4.63 -11.74
N SER A 257 3.86 -5.81 -11.41
CA SER A 257 4.40 -6.71 -12.43
C SER A 257 3.22 -7.25 -13.25
N ASN A 258 3.03 -6.70 -14.43
CA ASN A 258 1.96 -7.08 -15.35
C ASN A 258 2.30 -8.35 -16.16
N GLU A 259 3.26 -9.14 -15.71
CA GLU A 259 3.57 -10.42 -16.36
C GLU A 259 2.93 -11.56 -15.55
N PRO A 260 2.03 -12.35 -16.16
CA PRO A 260 1.66 -13.65 -15.59
C PRO A 260 2.94 -14.51 -15.59
N ARG A 261 3.48 -14.80 -14.40
CA ARG A 261 4.58 -15.77 -14.27
C ARG A 261 4.13 -17.10 -14.86
N THR A 262 4.57 -17.40 -16.07
CA THR A 262 4.52 -18.72 -16.66
C THR A 262 5.27 -19.69 -15.75
N LYS A 263 4.56 -20.76 -15.34
CA LYS A 263 5.13 -21.93 -14.69
C LYS A 263 6.00 -22.65 -15.72
N SER A 264 7.27 -22.29 -15.81
CA SER A 264 8.26 -23.09 -16.54
C SER A 264 9.62 -22.85 -15.91
N GLU A 265 9.93 -23.67 -14.91
CA GLU A 265 11.29 -24.09 -14.54
C GLU A 265 11.15 -25.08 -13.37
N VAL A 266 10.47 -26.19 -13.65
CA VAL A 266 10.67 -27.43 -12.87
C VAL A 266 10.83 -28.53 -13.90
N ALA A 267 11.97 -29.17 -13.84
CA ALA A 267 12.38 -30.38 -14.49
C ALA A 267 13.31 -30.22 -15.71
N GLU A 268 14.60 -30.30 -15.38
CA GLU A 268 15.50 -31.21 -16.07
C GLU A 268 16.66 -31.53 -15.11
N ALA A 269 16.46 -32.64 -14.37
CA ALA A 269 17.58 -33.36 -13.80
C ALA A 269 18.03 -34.36 -14.87
N PRO A 270 19.32 -34.40 -15.27
CA PRO A 270 19.80 -35.45 -16.14
C PRO A 270 19.90 -36.75 -15.37
N ALA A 271 19.26 -37.80 -15.92
CA ALA A 271 19.52 -39.19 -15.57
C ALA A 271 20.86 -39.59 -16.19
N ALA A 272 21.79 -40.03 -15.36
CA ALA A 272 22.82 -41.04 -15.65
C ALA A 272 23.47 -41.46 -14.33
#